data_b74d0d75a9bae7097e2e9ee8e0040c0d
#
_entry.id   b74d0d75a9bae7097e2e9ee8e0040c0d
#
_cell.length_a   1.000
_cell.length_b   1.000
_cell.length_c   1.000
_cell.angle_alpha   90.00
_cell.angle_beta   90.00
_cell.angle_gamma   90.00
#
_symmetry.space_group_name_H-M   'P 1'
#
loop_
_entity.id
_entity.type
_entity.pdbx_description
1 polymer ?
#
loop_
_entity_poly.entity_id
_entity_poly.type
_entity_poly.pdbx_seq_one_letter_code
_entity_poly.pdbx_strand_id
1 'polypeptide(L)'
;MTGGRAAPGASVSLVLDSRKFPAGFPSSRMRATVFVNGTIRDAASAVIPVFDHGFLYGEGIYETLRTYARAPFLFARHMRRLRRSASLMALDVPFSDDELLAHTRATLEAHGGAAEAYIRILLTRGVGELTYNPNATPVPSLVIIVKDFPAPAERTFTEGIRVSLVQIRRNHPAALNPAIKSNNLLNNALAMQEALRRGAEEALMQNQAGELVECSQSNFFIVRGGRAMTPPLDAGLLPGITREFVLELAAELGVPAGDARLTPADLATADEAFITGTTREVTPVVRVDDQVIGAGTPGPVSLRLLDLLRKRSRQEIV
;
A
#
# COMPACT_ATOMS: atom_id res chain seq x y z
N MET A 1 67.84 15.54 -6.92
CA MET A 1 66.95 15.73 -5.77
C MET A 1 66.21 17.04 -5.97
N THR A 2 65.00 17.01 -6.41
CA THR A 2 64.04 18.14 -6.36
C THR A 2 62.69 17.58 -6.10
N GLY A 3 62.22 17.68 -4.84
CA GLY A 3 60.93 17.25 -4.41
C GLY A 3 59.84 18.22 -4.90
N GLY A 4 58.97 17.75 -5.79
CA GLY A 4 57.76 18.47 -6.15
C GLY A 4 56.70 18.29 -5.06
N ARG A 5 56.37 19.36 -4.34
CA ARG A 5 55.21 19.43 -3.45
C ARG A 5 53.93 19.45 -4.32
N ALA A 6 53.05 18.49 -4.08
CA ALA A 6 51.68 18.55 -4.61
C ALA A 6 50.94 19.74 -3.98
N ALA A 7 50.29 20.54 -4.80
CA ALA A 7 49.44 21.64 -4.35
C ALA A 7 48.16 21.07 -3.66
N PRO A 8 47.67 21.68 -2.58
CA PRO A 8 46.40 21.24 -1.96
C PRO A 8 45.24 21.51 -2.91
N GLY A 9 44.40 20.47 -3.10
CA GLY A 9 43.22 20.55 -3.94
C GLY A 9 42.27 21.67 -3.49
N ALA A 10 41.88 22.51 -4.44
CA ALA A 10 40.91 23.56 -4.21
C ALA A 10 39.54 22.88 -3.88
N SER A 11 39.04 23.11 -2.68
CA SER A 11 37.68 22.75 -2.31
C SER A 11 36.71 23.63 -3.12
N VAL A 12 36.02 23.06 -4.08
CA VAL A 12 34.93 23.74 -4.77
C VAL A 12 33.76 23.83 -3.78
N SER A 13 33.62 25.01 -3.17
CA SER A 13 32.43 25.33 -2.36
C SER A 13 31.27 25.60 -3.31
N LEU A 14 30.41 24.61 -3.51
CA LEU A 14 29.13 24.80 -4.24
C LEU A 14 28.21 25.61 -3.33
N VAL A 15 27.95 26.86 -3.64
CA VAL A 15 26.92 27.66 -2.98
C VAL A 15 25.56 27.19 -3.53
N LEU A 16 24.93 26.27 -2.80
CA LEU A 16 23.59 25.80 -3.13
C LEU A 16 22.55 26.91 -2.83
N ASP A 17 21.71 27.22 -3.81
CA ASP A 17 20.56 28.12 -3.60
C ASP A 17 19.59 27.42 -2.62
N SER A 18 19.55 27.87 -1.36
CA SER A 18 18.72 27.31 -0.29
C SER A 18 17.22 27.31 -0.63
N ARG A 19 16.78 28.12 -1.58
CA ARG A 19 15.39 28.14 -2.07
C ARG A 19 15.06 26.90 -2.91
N LYS A 20 16.05 26.30 -3.56
CA LYS A 20 15.90 25.06 -4.34
C LYS A 20 15.97 23.81 -3.45
N PHE A 21 16.55 23.91 -2.28
CA PHE A 21 16.74 22.82 -1.33
C PHE A 21 16.28 23.30 0.06
N PRO A 22 14.96 23.40 0.29
CA PRO A 22 14.46 23.83 1.59
C PRO A 22 14.97 22.90 2.68
N ALA A 23 15.62 23.46 3.68
CA ALA A 23 16.06 22.70 4.84
C ALA A 23 14.84 22.24 5.65
N GLY A 24 14.71 20.94 5.79
CA GLY A 24 13.74 20.30 6.68
C GLY A 24 12.43 19.92 6.03
N PHE A 25 11.86 18.88 6.57
CA PHE A 25 10.49 18.45 6.33
C PHE A 25 9.56 19.56 6.84
N PRO A 26 8.46 19.91 6.16
CA PRO A 26 7.45 20.80 6.72
C PRO A 26 6.82 20.12 7.94
N SER A 27 7.48 20.22 9.08
CA SER A 27 7.12 19.55 10.36
C SER A 27 5.74 19.94 10.89
N SER A 28 5.14 21.02 10.38
CA SER A 28 3.83 21.52 10.81
C SER A 28 2.62 20.76 10.25
N ARG A 29 2.79 19.79 9.35
CA ARG A 29 1.67 19.11 8.66
C ARG A 29 1.56 17.61 8.85
N MET A 30 2.58 16.92 9.37
CA MET A 30 2.53 15.46 9.52
C MET A 30 2.98 15.05 10.93
N ARG A 31 2.01 14.72 11.78
CA ARG A 31 2.31 14.04 13.04
C ARG A 31 2.54 12.55 12.75
N ALA A 32 3.78 12.10 12.87
CA ALA A 32 4.15 10.70 12.74
C ALA A 32 5.27 10.35 13.72
N THR A 33 5.25 9.11 14.19
CA THR A 33 6.30 8.49 15.00
C THR A 33 6.88 7.34 14.20
N VAL A 34 8.19 7.24 14.16
CA VAL A 34 8.89 6.30 13.29
C VAL A 34 9.91 5.50 14.09
N PHE A 35 9.80 4.18 14.03
CA PHE A 35 10.86 3.27 14.46
C PHE A 35 11.83 3.06 13.29
N VAL A 36 13.11 3.24 13.51
CA VAL A 36 14.17 2.96 12.54
C VAL A 36 15.25 2.13 13.24
N ASN A 37 15.41 0.88 12.85
CA ASN A 37 16.48 -0.01 13.30
C ASN A 37 16.76 0.04 14.81
N GLY A 38 15.73 -0.16 15.63
CA GLY A 38 15.85 -0.18 17.11
C GLY A 38 15.59 1.15 17.82
N THR A 39 15.40 2.25 17.09
CA THR A 39 15.21 3.58 17.70
C THR A 39 13.89 4.21 17.25
N ILE A 40 13.07 4.67 18.21
CA ILE A 40 11.86 5.45 17.95
C ILE A 40 12.22 6.94 17.85
N ARG A 41 11.72 7.60 16.82
CA ARG A 41 11.99 9.01 16.46
C ARG A 41 10.71 9.72 16.04
N ASP A 42 10.74 11.04 16.04
CA ASP A 42 9.74 11.85 15.34
C ASP A 42 9.98 11.85 13.82
N ALA A 43 9.00 12.31 13.05
CA ALA A 43 9.10 12.33 11.58
C ALA A 43 10.26 13.19 11.05
N ALA A 44 10.65 14.24 11.77
CA ALA A 44 11.69 15.17 11.32
C ALA A 44 13.10 14.58 11.49
N SER A 45 13.30 13.72 12.50
CA SER A 45 14.57 13.10 12.82
C SER A 45 14.71 11.66 12.28
N ALA A 46 13.64 11.10 11.70
CA ALA A 46 13.67 9.77 11.11
C ALA A 46 14.36 9.80 9.73
N VAL A 47 15.59 9.31 9.67
CA VAL A 47 16.40 9.28 8.44
C VAL A 47 16.87 7.85 8.15
N ILE A 48 17.04 7.55 6.86
CA ILE A 48 17.71 6.33 6.38
C ILE A 48 18.96 6.71 5.59
N PRO A 49 20.01 5.87 5.60
CA PRO A 49 21.20 6.10 4.80
C PRO A 49 20.89 6.13 3.30
N VAL A 50 21.58 7.00 2.55
CA VAL A 50 21.40 7.10 1.09
C VAL A 50 21.83 5.84 0.33
N PHE A 51 22.67 5.00 0.92
CA PHE A 51 23.11 3.71 0.37
C PHE A 51 22.18 2.55 0.75
N ASP A 52 21.01 2.81 1.34
CA ASP A 52 19.99 1.78 1.54
C ASP A 52 19.40 1.36 0.17
N HIS A 53 19.44 0.06 -0.14
CA HIS A 53 18.97 -0.47 -1.41
C HIS A 53 17.45 -0.29 -1.60
N GLY A 54 16.69 -0.15 -0.52
CA GLY A 54 15.28 0.24 -0.60
C GLY A 54 15.10 1.64 -1.20
N PHE A 55 16.02 2.57 -0.90
CA PHE A 55 16.05 3.91 -1.50
C PHE A 55 16.61 3.88 -2.93
N LEU A 56 17.74 3.20 -3.15
CA LEU A 56 18.45 3.21 -4.43
C LEU A 56 17.73 2.43 -5.53
N TYR A 57 17.18 1.26 -5.19
CA TYR A 57 16.67 0.29 -6.18
C TYR A 57 15.22 -0.12 -5.94
N GLY A 58 14.59 0.35 -4.86
CA GLY A 58 13.27 -0.14 -4.45
C GLY A 58 13.29 -1.59 -3.93
N GLU A 59 14.46 -2.08 -3.53
CA GLU A 59 14.62 -3.43 -2.95
C GLU A 59 14.13 -3.46 -1.50
N GLY A 60 12.85 -3.63 -1.36
CA GLY A 60 12.19 -3.72 -0.07
C GLY A 60 10.74 -4.12 -0.23
N ILE A 61 10.18 -4.55 0.89
CA ILE A 61 8.78 -4.93 1.02
C ILE A 61 8.12 -4.10 2.11
N TYR A 62 6.80 -4.01 2.07
CA TYR A 62 6.09 -3.32 3.13
C TYR A 62 4.72 -3.94 3.40
N GLU A 63 4.22 -3.68 4.60
CA GLU A 63 2.83 -3.87 4.95
C GLU A 63 2.19 -2.55 5.37
N THR A 64 0.89 -2.45 5.10
CA THR A 64 0.07 -1.34 5.58
C THR A 64 -1.05 -1.92 6.41
N LEU A 65 -1.09 -1.50 7.67
CA LEU A 65 -2.15 -1.84 8.61
C LEU A 65 -2.87 -0.57 9.06
N ARG A 66 -4.04 -0.74 9.60
CA ARG A 66 -4.70 0.28 10.42
C ARG A 66 -5.08 -0.34 11.75
N THR A 67 -5.37 0.51 12.71
CA THR A 67 -5.95 0.06 13.97
C THR A 67 -7.48 0.11 13.93
N TYR A 68 -8.10 -0.74 14.75
CA TYR A 68 -9.46 -0.59 15.25
C TYR A 68 -9.38 -0.73 16.77
N ALA A 69 -10.01 0.17 17.49
CA ALA A 69 -9.85 0.32 18.95
C ALA A 69 -8.35 0.31 19.36
N ARG A 70 -7.50 0.96 18.57
CA ARG A 70 -6.04 1.08 18.73
C ARG A 70 -5.24 -0.23 18.62
N ALA A 71 -5.85 -1.34 18.27
CA ALA A 71 -5.14 -2.60 17.99
C ALA A 71 -4.89 -2.78 16.48
N PRO A 72 -3.71 -3.24 16.03
CA PRO A 72 -3.43 -3.53 14.62
C PRO A 72 -4.38 -4.63 14.11
N PHE A 73 -5.15 -4.31 13.08
CA PHE A 73 -6.13 -5.24 12.53
C PHE A 73 -5.50 -6.29 11.63
N LEU A 74 -5.87 -7.57 11.82
CA LEU A 74 -5.41 -8.73 11.03
C LEU A 74 -3.88 -8.86 10.96
N PHE A 75 -3.16 -8.50 12.03
CA PHE A 75 -1.70 -8.45 12.08
C PHE A 75 -1.05 -9.74 11.56
N ALA A 76 -1.51 -10.90 12.03
CA ALA A 76 -0.94 -12.19 11.61
C ALA A 76 -1.08 -12.45 10.10
N ARG A 77 -2.19 -12.02 9.46
CA ARG A 77 -2.35 -12.13 8.00
C ARG A 77 -1.37 -11.23 7.26
N HIS A 78 -1.15 -10.01 7.76
CA HIS A 78 -0.16 -9.09 7.22
C HIS A 78 1.27 -9.66 7.34
N MET A 79 1.62 -10.27 8.46
CA MET A 79 2.95 -10.89 8.62
C MET A 79 3.16 -12.08 7.68
N ARG A 80 2.16 -12.93 7.50
CA ARG A 80 2.22 -13.99 6.48
C ARG A 80 2.50 -13.45 5.08
N ARG A 81 1.84 -12.36 4.68
CA ARG A 81 2.05 -11.75 3.37
C ARG A 81 3.42 -11.05 3.28
N LEU A 82 3.88 -10.40 4.34
CA LEU A 82 5.23 -9.84 4.43
C LEU A 82 6.29 -10.92 4.16
N ARG A 83 6.20 -12.06 4.86
CA ARG A 83 7.13 -13.18 4.68
C ARG A 83 7.05 -13.79 3.29
N ARG A 84 5.84 -13.93 2.73
CA ARG A 84 5.69 -14.37 1.34
C ARG A 84 6.34 -13.39 0.36
N SER A 85 6.16 -12.09 0.54
CA SER A 85 6.81 -11.08 -0.29
C SER A 85 8.32 -11.14 -0.16
N ALA A 86 8.85 -11.30 1.05
CA ALA A 86 10.27 -11.45 1.34
C ALA A 86 10.86 -12.68 0.63
N SER A 87 10.20 -13.83 0.76
CA SER A 87 10.63 -15.08 0.10
C SER A 87 10.71 -14.92 -1.42
N LEU A 88 9.73 -14.25 -2.05
CA LEU A 88 9.72 -14.00 -3.50
C LEU A 88 10.83 -13.06 -3.96
N MET A 89 11.45 -12.28 -3.07
CA MET A 89 12.59 -11.39 -3.33
C MET A 89 13.92 -11.93 -2.80
N ALA A 90 13.96 -13.14 -2.25
CA ALA A 90 15.11 -13.66 -1.51
C ALA A 90 15.65 -12.64 -0.50
N LEU A 91 14.74 -12.06 0.30
CA LEU A 91 15.04 -11.10 1.35
C LEU A 91 14.80 -11.75 2.71
N ASP A 92 15.80 -11.76 3.56
CA ASP A 92 15.67 -12.27 4.93
C ASP A 92 14.81 -11.35 5.79
N VAL A 93 13.99 -11.96 6.64
CA VAL A 93 13.21 -11.27 7.68
C VAL A 93 13.75 -11.74 9.03
N PRO A 94 14.78 -11.09 9.60
CA PRO A 94 15.46 -11.56 10.81
C PRO A 94 14.68 -11.30 12.10
N PHE A 95 13.40 -10.94 11.99
CA PHE A 95 12.50 -10.67 13.08
C PHE A 95 11.38 -11.71 13.13
N SER A 96 11.04 -12.20 14.30
CA SER A 96 9.82 -12.96 14.54
C SER A 96 8.57 -12.08 14.41
N ASP A 97 7.39 -12.68 14.26
CA ASP A 97 6.13 -11.92 14.22
C ASP A 97 5.86 -11.22 15.56
N ASP A 98 6.27 -11.84 16.68
CA ASP A 98 6.14 -11.25 18.02
C ASP A 98 7.04 -10.03 18.20
N GLU A 99 8.28 -10.06 17.70
CA GLU A 99 9.19 -8.91 17.71
C GLU A 99 8.63 -7.77 16.84
N LEU A 100 8.13 -8.07 15.64
CA LEU A 100 7.49 -7.06 14.78
C LEU A 100 6.24 -6.46 15.44
N LEU A 101 5.45 -7.27 16.16
CA LEU A 101 4.29 -6.79 16.91
C LEU A 101 4.72 -5.92 18.11
N ALA A 102 5.75 -6.33 18.84
CA ALA A 102 6.29 -5.56 19.97
C ALA A 102 6.82 -4.19 19.52
N HIS A 103 7.61 -4.14 18.43
CA HIS A 103 8.08 -2.88 17.87
C HIS A 103 6.94 -2.00 17.36
N THR A 104 5.92 -2.60 16.74
CA THR A 104 4.73 -1.88 16.28
C THR A 104 3.95 -1.28 17.44
N ARG A 105 3.72 -2.05 18.52
CA ARG A 105 3.03 -1.58 19.73
C ARG A 105 3.81 -0.47 20.44
N ALA A 106 5.12 -0.63 20.61
CA ALA A 106 5.98 0.40 21.19
C ALA A 106 5.93 1.72 20.39
N THR A 107 5.91 1.62 19.04
CA THR A 107 5.80 2.80 18.18
C THR A 107 4.41 3.46 18.27
N LEU A 108 3.34 2.65 18.36
CA LEU A 108 1.97 3.13 18.59
C LEU A 108 1.82 3.83 19.95
N GLU A 109 2.41 3.27 20.98
CA GLU A 109 2.41 3.85 22.33
C GLU A 109 3.16 5.19 22.34
N ALA A 110 4.36 5.24 21.78
CA ALA A 110 5.15 6.47 21.66
C ALA A 110 4.46 7.54 20.80
N HIS A 111 3.70 7.13 19.78
CA HIS A 111 2.88 8.06 18.98
C HIS A 111 1.79 8.70 19.83
N GLY A 112 1.21 7.96 20.76
CA GLY A 112 0.11 8.42 21.59
C GLY A 112 -1.15 8.71 20.76
N GLY A 113 -2.01 9.60 21.28
CA GLY A 113 -3.24 9.99 20.62
C GLY A 113 -4.41 9.04 20.91
N ALA A 114 -5.63 9.52 20.74
CA ALA A 114 -6.87 8.77 20.95
C ALA A 114 -7.47 8.21 19.65
N ALA A 115 -7.00 8.71 18.51
CA ALA A 115 -7.52 8.34 17.19
C ALA A 115 -6.95 6.98 16.73
N GLU A 116 -7.62 6.41 15.72
CA GLU A 116 -7.07 5.26 15.00
C GLU A 116 -5.78 5.63 14.27
N ALA A 117 -4.91 4.67 14.07
CA ALA A 117 -3.61 4.87 13.47
C ALA A 117 -3.46 4.12 12.14
N TYR A 118 -2.75 4.75 11.22
CA TYR A 118 -2.12 4.12 10.07
C TYR A 118 -0.75 3.62 10.48
N ILE A 119 -0.45 2.38 10.13
CA ILE A 119 0.82 1.73 10.41
C ILE A 119 1.42 1.27 9.08
N ARG A 120 2.69 1.58 8.85
CA ARG A 120 3.43 1.03 7.72
C ARG A 120 4.72 0.37 8.22
N ILE A 121 4.83 -0.93 8.00
CA ILE A 121 6.03 -1.72 8.31
C ILE A 121 6.78 -1.89 6.99
N LEU A 122 8.02 -1.43 6.92
CA LEU A 122 8.90 -1.56 5.76
C LEU A 122 10.13 -2.35 6.17
N LEU A 123 10.52 -3.28 5.32
CA LEU A 123 11.78 -4.00 5.41
C LEU A 123 12.51 -3.82 4.09
N THR A 124 13.66 -3.17 4.11
CA THR A 124 14.52 -3.03 2.93
C THR A 124 15.66 -4.04 2.98
N ARG A 125 16.33 -4.24 1.87
CA ARG A 125 17.53 -5.09 1.85
C ARG A 125 18.66 -4.49 2.71
N GLY A 126 18.61 -3.20 3.03
CA GLY A 126 19.57 -2.50 3.89
C GLY A 126 20.65 -1.78 3.12
N VAL A 127 21.66 -1.34 3.87
CA VAL A 127 22.78 -0.55 3.37
C VAL A 127 23.85 -1.44 2.75
N GLY A 128 24.37 -1.07 1.59
CA GLY A 128 25.42 -1.80 0.91
C GLY A 128 26.09 -1.05 -0.21
N GLU A 129 26.93 -1.77 -0.96
CA GLU A 129 27.63 -1.26 -2.13
C GLU A 129 26.66 -1.01 -3.30
N LEU A 130 27.07 -0.20 -4.26
CA LEU A 130 26.29 0.09 -5.48
C LEU A 130 26.34 -1.10 -6.45
N THR A 131 25.63 -2.15 -6.12
CA THR A 131 25.57 -3.42 -6.87
C THR A 131 24.20 -4.08 -6.68
N TYR A 132 23.84 -4.97 -7.60
CA TYR A 132 22.66 -5.83 -7.47
C TYR A 132 22.97 -7.19 -6.80
N ASN A 133 24.22 -7.37 -6.31
CA ASN A 133 24.57 -8.57 -5.57
C ASN A 133 23.96 -8.52 -4.15
N PRO A 134 23.03 -9.42 -3.79
CA PRO A 134 22.37 -9.38 -2.49
C PRO A 134 23.32 -9.58 -1.30
N ASN A 135 24.49 -10.19 -1.53
CA ASN A 135 25.50 -10.37 -0.47
C ASN A 135 26.19 -9.07 -0.06
N ALA A 136 26.04 -8.00 -0.82
CA ALA A 136 26.58 -6.69 -0.49
C ALA A 136 25.77 -5.94 0.59
N THR A 137 24.62 -6.48 0.97
CA THR A 137 23.68 -5.91 1.97
C THR A 137 23.36 -6.93 3.05
N PRO A 138 24.29 -7.19 3.98
CA PRO A 138 24.16 -8.30 4.93
C PRO A 138 23.09 -8.10 6.01
N VAL A 139 22.64 -6.86 6.23
CA VAL A 139 21.70 -6.52 7.31
C VAL A 139 20.53 -5.71 6.76
N PRO A 140 19.32 -6.28 6.75
CA PRO A 140 18.10 -5.56 6.38
C PRO A 140 17.80 -4.38 7.30
N SER A 141 17.18 -3.32 6.76
CA SER A 141 16.69 -2.19 7.56
C SER A 141 15.20 -2.34 7.82
N LEU A 142 14.80 -2.18 9.09
CA LEU A 142 13.40 -2.18 9.52
C LEU A 142 12.95 -0.76 9.86
N VAL A 143 11.87 -0.32 9.22
CA VAL A 143 11.21 0.95 9.50
C VAL A 143 9.74 0.73 9.79
N ILE A 144 9.23 1.28 10.90
CA ILE A 144 7.79 1.26 11.20
C ILE A 144 7.32 2.70 11.35
N ILE A 145 6.39 3.10 10.50
CA ILE A 145 5.79 4.44 10.51
C ILE A 145 4.40 4.33 11.13
N VAL A 146 4.14 5.13 12.15
CA VAL A 146 2.83 5.31 12.76
C VAL A 146 2.41 6.75 12.60
N LYS A 147 1.19 6.98 12.12
CA LYS A 147 0.57 8.31 12.03
C LYS A 147 -0.91 8.23 12.33
N ASP A 148 -1.51 9.36 12.69
CA ASP A 148 -2.96 9.45 12.83
C ASP A 148 -3.65 9.00 11.53
N PHE A 149 -4.73 8.24 11.67
CA PHE A 149 -5.58 7.83 10.56
C PHE A 149 -6.99 8.41 10.77
N PRO A 150 -7.28 9.58 10.19
CA PRO A 150 -8.62 10.14 10.27
C PRO A 150 -9.61 9.21 9.57
N ALA A 151 -10.80 9.11 10.12
CA ALA A 151 -11.88 8.37 9.47
C ALA A 151 -12.08 8.90 8.04
N PRO A 152 -12.25 8.02 7.04
CA PRO A 152 -12.61 8.44 5.70
C PRO A 152 -13.89 9.30 5.73
N ALA A 153 -13.97 10.27 4.83
CA ALA A 153 -15.16 11.12 4.73
C ALA A 153 -16.40 10.24 4.48
N GLU A 154 -17.48 10.49 5.20
CA GLU A 154 -18.72 9.70 5.11
C GLU A 154 -19.25 9.64 3.68
N ARG A 155 -19.15 10.76 2.93
CA ARG A 155 -19.53 10.81 1.52
C ARG A 155 -18.87 9.74 0.66
N THR A 156 -17.68 9.28 1.00
CA THR A 156 -16.98 8.19 0.29
C THR A 156 -17.81 6.90 0.28
N PHE A 157 -18.61 6.69 1.31
CA PHE A 157 -19.43 5.49 1.46
C PHE A 157 -20.90 5.73 1.08
N THR A 158 -21.40 6.96 1.23
CA THR A 158 -22.81 7.31 0.94
C THR A 158 -23.01 7.74 -0.51
N GLU A 159 -22.00 8.35 -1.14
CA GLU A 159 -22.04 8.79 -2.54
C GLU A 159 -21.22 7.87 -3.46
N GLY A 160 -20.23 7.14 -2.91
CA GLY A 160 -19.27 6.34 -3.65
C GLY A 160 -18.18 7.18 -4.30
N ILE A 161 -17.27 6.52 -5.01
CA ILE A 161 -16.14 7.15 -5.70
C ILE A 161 -16.19 6.94 -7.21
N ARG A 162 -15.42 7.78 -7.92
CA ARG A 162 -15.16 7.66 -9.35
C ARG A 162 -13.78 7.03 -9.55
N VAL A 163 -13.70 6.06 -10.44
CA VAL A 163 -12.47 5.35 -10.81
C VAL A 163 -12.18 5.61 -12.28
N SER A 164 -10.93 5.68 -12.69
CA SER A 164 -10.54 5.75 -14.09
C SER A 164 -9.87 4.46 -14.54
N LEU A 165 -10.32 3.90 -15.65
CA LEU A 165 -9.64 2.82 -16.36
C LEU A 165 -8.43 3.42 -17.09
N VAL A 166 -7.24 3.28 -16.52
CA VAL A 166 -6.03 3.94 -17.02
C VAL A 166 -5.34 3.15 -18.12
N GLN A 167 -4.51 3.84 -18.91
CA GLN A 167 -3.70 3.22 -19.97
C GLN A 167 -2.49 2.45 -19.41
N ILE A 168 -2.01 2.87 -18.23
CA ILE A 168 -0.92 2.20 -17.53
C ILE A 168 -1.35 0.76 -17.20
N ARG A 169 -0.62 -0.21 -17.75
CA ARG A 169 -0.85 -1.63 -17.49
C ARG A 169 -0.20 -2.04 -16.16
N ARG A 170 -0.86 -2.96 -15.45
CA ARG A 170 -0.24 -3.58 -14.29
C ARG A 170 1.00 -4.37 -14.70
N ASN A 171 2.05 -4.32 -13.90
CA ASN A 171 3.26 -5.09 -14.14
C ASN A 171 2.93 -6.57 -14.43
N HIS A 172 3.57 -7.12 -15.46
CA HIS A 172 3.44 -8.53 -15.76
C HIS A 172 4.15 -9.37 -14.69
N PRO A 173 3.58 -10.50 -14.20
CA PRO A 173 4.20 -11.31 -13.16
C PRO A 173 5.62 -11.80 -13.49
N ALA A 174 5.94 -12.01 -14.78
CA ALA A 174 7.27 -12.38 -15.23
C ALA A 174 8.27 -11.21 -15.31
N ALA A 175 7.82 -9.96 -15.19
CA ALA A 175 8.69 -8.77 -15.16
C ALA A 175 8.92 -8.30 -13.72
N LEU A 176 7.87 -7.86 -13.04
CA LEU A 176 7.89 -7.50 -11.64
C LEU A 176 6.59 -8.02 -11.00
N ASN A 177 6.69 -9.13 -10.30
CA ASN A 177 5.54 -9.88 -9.79
C ASN A 177 4.65 -9.02 -8.85
N PRO A 178 3.39 -8.69 -9.23
CA PRO A 178 2.49 -7.89 -8.40
C PRO A 178 2.10 -8.53 -7.07
N ALA A 179 2.29 -9.85 -6.93
CA ALA A 179 2.07 -10.56 -5.66
C ALA A 179 3.09 -10.18 -4.57
N ILE A 180 4.21 -9.58 -4.95
CA ILE A 180 5.19 -8.99 -4.02
C ILE A 180 4.70 -7.61 -3.62
N LYS A 181 4.46 -7.39 -2.33
CA LYS A 181 4.17 -6.06 -1.81
C LYS A 181 5.46 -5.27 -1.63
N SER A 182 6.07 -4.89 -2.76
CA SER A 182 7.39 -4.25 -2.81
C SER A 182 7.31 -2.73 -2.70
N ASN A 183 8.44 -2.12 -2.32
CA ASN A 183 8.61 -0.65 -2.32
C ASN A 183 8.71 -0.06 -3.73
N ASN A 184 8.84 -0.89 -4.78
CA ASN A 184 8.85 -0.43 -6.16
C ASN A 184 7.42 -0.12 -6.62
N LEU A 185 6.95 1.07 -6.30
CA LEU A 185 5.56 1.50 -6.50
C LEU A 185 5.39 2.45 -7.70
N LEU A 186 6.39 2.58 -8.58
CA LEU A 186 6.33 3.53 -9.69
C LEU A 186 5.15 3.22 -10.63
N ASN A 187 4.89 1.94 -10.93
CA ASN A 187 3.73 1.52 -11.74
C ASN A 187 2.41 2.01 -11.13
N ASN A 188 2.22 1.82 -9.82
CA ASN A 188 1.03 2.27 -9.10
C ASN A 188 0.92 3.81 -9.06
N ALA A 189 2.05 4.50 -8.85
CA ALA A 189 2.10 5.96 -8.80
C ALA A 189 1.75 6.59 -10.16
N LEU A 190 2.26 6.05 -11.26
CA LEU A 190 1.94 6.51 -12.61
C LEU A 190 0.46 6.30 -12.94
N ALA A 191 -0.09 5.13 -12.58
CA ALA A 191 -1.52 4.84 -12.74
C ALA A 191 -2.38 5.85 -11.97
N MET A 192 -2.06 6.10 -10.69
CA MET A 192 -2.79 7.07 -9.86
C MET A 192 -2.68 8.49 -10.41
N GLN A 193 -1.51 8.92 -10.90
CA GLN A 193 -1.35 10.24 -11.54
C GLN A 193 -2.23 10.39 -12.78
N GLU A 194 -2.37 9.32 -13.57
CA GLU A 194 -3.27 9.34 -14.75
C GLU A 194 -4.72 9.49 -14.32
N ALA A 195 -5.18 8.73 -13.31
CA ALA A 195 -6.54 8.82 -12.79
C ALA A 195 -6.87 10.22 -12.24
N LEU A 196 -5.95 10.80 -11.46
CA LEU A 196 -6.11 12.15 -10.92
C LEU A 196 -6.24 13.21 -12.02
N ARG A 197 -5.46 13.13 -13.10
CA ARG A 197 -5.58 14.03 -14.24
C ARG A 197 -6.94 13.90 -14.96
N ARG A 198 -7.59 12.74 -14.86
CA ARG A 198 -8.94 12.48 -15.40
C ARG A 198 -10.05 12.81 -14.38
N GLY A 199 -9.71 13.35 -13.19
CA GLY A 199 -10.67 13.72 -12.15
C GLY A 199 -11.28 12.53 -11.40
N ALA A 200 -10.58 11.38 -11.36
CA ALA A 200 -10.98 10.21 -10.59
C ALA A 200 -10.20 10.10 -9.28
N GLU A 201 -10.78 9.43 -8.29
CA GLU A 201 -10.18 9.23 -6.96
C GLU A 201 -9.30 7.98 -6.88
N GLU A 202 -9.36 7.08 -7.90
CA GLU A 202 -8.57 5.86 -7.95
C GLU A 202 -8.38 5.41 -9.41
N ALA A 203 -7.30 4.64 -9.66
CA ALA A 203 -6.98 4.07 -10.97
C ALA A 203 -7.33 2.58 -11.00
N LEU A 204 -8.07 2.14 -12.01
CA LEU A 204 -8.26 0.72 -12.32
C LEU A 204 -7.32 0.33 -13.44
N MET A 205 -6.54 -0.72 -13.25
CA MET A 205 -5.55 -1.21 -14.21
C MET A 205 -6.00 -2.50 -14.88
N GLN A 206 -5.51 -2.69 -16.08
CA GLN A 206 -5.60 -3.95 -16.82
C GLN A 206 -4.24 -4.64 -16.86
N ASN A 207 -4.24 -5.98 -17.04
CA ASN A 207 -3.05 -6.72 -17.42
C ASN A 207 -2.76 -6.61 -18.93
N GLN A 208 -1.74 -7.31 -19.40
CA GLN A 208 -1.34 -7.31 -20.82
C GLN A 208 -2.39 -7.96 -21.74
N ALA A 209 -3.23 -8.85 -21.19
CA ALA A 209 -4.32 -9.48 -21.94
C ALA A 209 -5.58 -8.59 -22.03
N GLY A 210 -5.57 -7.40 -21.41
CA GLY A 210 -6.73 -6.51 -21.39
C GLY A 210 -7.78 -6.86 -20.34
N GLU A 211 -7.48 -7.80 -19.42
CA GLU A 211 -8.34 -8.12 -18.30
C GLU A 211 -8.17 -7.09 -17.17
N LEU A 212 -9.26 -6.76 -16.48
CA LEU A 212 -9.21 -5.94 -15.26
C LEU A 212 -8.49 -6.73 -14.16
N VAL A 213 -7.65 -6.05 -13.38
CA VAL A 213 -6.87 -6.71 -12.32
C VAL A 213 -7.08 -6.09 -10.95
N GLU A 214 -6.58 -4.92 -10.72
CA GLU A 214 -6.69 -4.21 -9.44
C GLU A 214 -6.54 -2.71 -9.64
N CYS A 215 -6.81 -1.96 -8.61
CA CYS A 215 -6.58 -0.52 -8.58
C CYS A 215 -5.15 -0.19 -8.13
N SER A 216 -4.78 1.10 -8.15
CA SER A 216 -3.42 1.51 -7.78
C SER A 216 -3.07 1.18 -6.32
N GLN A 217 -4.06 1.13 -5.42
CA GLN A 217 -3.85 0.87 -3.98
C GLN A 217 -4.85 -0.13 -3.39
N SER A 218 -5.72 -0.75 -4.20
CA SER A 218 -6.85 -1.56 -3.75
C SER A 218 -7.20 -2.66 -4.75
N ASN A 219 -7.87 -3.72 -4.28
CA ASN A 219 -8.43 -4.73 -5.16
C ASN A 219 -9.82 -4.30 -5.64
N PHE A 220 -10.21 -4.78 -6.82
CA PHE A 220 -11.45 -4.41 -7.49
C PHE A 220 -12.47 -5.56 -7.49
N PHE A 221 -13.73 -5.21 -7.32
CA PHE A 221 -14.87 -6.11 -7.37
C PHE A 221 -16.00 -5.50 -8.20
N ILE A 222 -16.76 -6.37 -8.86
CA ILE A 222 -18.10 -6.05 -9.37
C ILE A 222 -19.14 -6.97 -8.75
N VAL A 223 -20.39 -6.52 -8.72
CA VAL A 223 -21.55 -7.37 -8.38
C VAL A 223 -22.44 -7.46 -9.61
N ARG A 224 -22.90 -8.66 -9.93
CA ARG A 224 -23.86 -8.91 -11.01
C ARG A 224 -24.79 -10.06 -10.60
N GLY A 225 -26.10 -9.82 -10.66
CA GLY A 225 -27.10 -10.80 -10.22
C GLY A 225 -26.94 -11.22 -8.75
N GLY A 226 -26.52 -10.29 -7.88
CA GLY A 226 -26.28 -10.56 -6.46
C GLY A 226 -24.97 -11.31 -6.15
N ARG A 227 -24.15 -11.65 -7.14
CA ARG A 227 -22.86 -12.31 -6.98
C ARG A 227 -21.72 -11.29 -7.02
N ALA A 228 -20.84 -11.29 -6.03
CA ALA A 228 -19.61 -10.50 -6.01
C ALA A 228 -18.47 -11.25 -6.71
N MET A 229 -17.82 -10.58 -7.66
CA MET A 229 -16.75 -11.14 -8.49
C MET A 229 -15.51 -10.26 -8.42
N THR A 230 -14.34 -10.88 -8.33
CA THR A 230 -13.04 -10.19 -8.28
C THR A 230 -12.04 -10.91 -9.18
N PRO A 231 -11.09 -10.22 -9.82
CA PRO A 231 -10.08 -10.88 -10.63
C PRO A 231 -9.29 -11.92 -9.86
N PRO A 232 -8.94 -13.06 -10.48
CA PRO A 232 -8.14 -14.12 -9.86
C PRO A 232 -6.68 -13.67 -9.68
N LEU A 233 -5.98 -14.29 -8.74
CA LEU A 233 -4.59 -13.92 -8.43
C LEU A 233 -3.64 -14.10 -9.62
N ASP A 234 -3.89 -15.08 -10.48
CA ASP A 234 -3.11 -15.34 -11.69
C ASP A 234 -3.31 -14.29 -12.80
N ALA A 235 -4.31 -13.42 -12.68
CA ALA A 235 -4.44 -12.24 -13.54
C ALA A 235 -3.34 -11.20 -13.30
N GLY A 236 -2.57 -11.32 -12.21
CA GLY A 236 -1.43 -10.46 -11.90
C GLY A 236 -1.77 -9.30 -10.97
N LEU A 237 -2.28 -9.60 -9.78
CA LEU A 237 -2.62 -8.64 -8.74
C LEU A 237 -2.03 -9.02 -7.38
N LEU A 238 -2.06 -8.06 -6.45
CA LEU A 238 -1.66 -8.31 -5.07
C LEU A 238 -2.74 -9.15 -4.36
N PRO A 239 -2.35 -10.25 -3.64
CA PRO A 239 -3.29 -10.96 -2.77
C PRO A 239 -3.66 -10.09 -1.56
N GLY A 240 -4.76 -9.33 -1.69
CA GLY A 240 -5.19 -8.34 -0.70
C GLY A 240 -5.75 -9.00 0.56
N ILE A 241 -5.29 -8.56 1.76
CA ILE A 241 -5.82 -9.03 3.04
C ILE A 241 -7.29 -8.66 3.19
N THR A 242 -7.66 -7.42 2.82
CA THR A 242 -9.06 -6.99 2.85
C THR A 242 -9.90 -7.71 1.79
N ARG A 243 -9.33 -8.02 0.60
CA ARG A 243 -10.00 -8.84 -0.42
C ARG A 243 -10.35 -10.23 0.13
N GLU A 244 -9.38 -10.91 0.73
CA GLU A 244 -9.56 -12.23 1.36
C GLU A 244 -10.64 -12.16 2.44
N PHE A 245 -10.54 -11.19 3.34
CA PHE A 245 -11.50 -11.01 4.43
C PHE A 245 -12.92 -10.71 3.91
N VAL A 246 -13.06 -9.90 2.87
CA VAL A 246 -14.37 -9.59 2.26
C VAL A 246 -15.01 -10.83 1.62
N LEU A 247 -14.22 -11.74 1.04
CA LEU A 247 -14.74 -13.02 0.53
C LEU A 247 -15.28 -13.91 1.68
N GLU A 248 -14.63 -13.92 2.83
CA GLU A 248 -15.12 -14.60 4.04
C GLU A 248 -16.43 -13.97 4.56
N LEU A 249 -16.47 -12.62 4.62
CA LEU A 249 -17.68 -11.90 5.03
C LEU A 249 -18.85 -12.11 4.06
N ALA A 250 -18.56 -12.21 2.76
CA ALA A 250 -19.59 -12.53 1.77
C ALA A 250 -20.21 -13.90 2.02
N ALA A 251 -19.39 -14.91 2.36
CA ALA A 251 -19.89 -16.24 2.73
C ALA A 251 -20.74 -16.17 4.01
N GLU A 252 -20.36 -15.40 5.02
CA GLU A 252 -21.13 -15.18 6.26
C GLU A 252 -22.50 -14.54 5.97
N LEU A 253 -22.55 -13.60 5.01
CA LEU A 253 -23.79 -12.95 4.56
C LEU A 253 -24.65 -13.78 3.59
N GLY A 254 -24.18 -14.96 3.19
CA GLY A 254 -24.82 -15.76 2.14
C GLY A 254 -24.78 -15.10 0.75
N VAL A 255 -23.83 -14.18 0.53
CA VAL A 255 -23.60 -13.56 -0.77
C VAL A 255 -22.64 -14.44 -1.58
N PRO A 256 -23.05 -14.99 -2.73
CA PRO A 256 -22.14 -15.71 -3.60
C PRO A 256 -20.97 -14.82 -4.00
N ALA A 257 -19.74 -15.26 -3.76
CA ALA A 257 -18.56 -14.47 -4.10
C ALA A 257 -17.42 -15.36 -4.57
N GLY A 258 -16.52 -14.83 -5.40
CA GLY A 258 -15.34 -15.55 -5.85
C GLY A 258 -14.63 -14.91 -7.03
N ASP A 259 -13.61 -15.64 -7.50
CA ASP A 259 -12.78 -15.22 -8.61
C ASP A 259 -13.53 -15.28 -9.94
N ALA A 260 -13.31 -14.28 -10.80
CA ALA A 260 -13.76 -14.23 -12.17
C ALA A 260 -12.81 -13.37 -13.01
N ARG A 261 -12.49 -13.81 -14.23
CA ARG A 261 -11.81 -12.96 -15.20
C ARG A 261 -12.76 -11.88 -15.65
N LEU A 262 -12.38 -10.64 -15.46
CA LEU A 262 -13.18 -9.47 -15.77
C LEU A 262 -12.53 -8.66 -16.86
N THR A 263 -13.33 -8.09 -17.74
CA THR A 263 -12.91 -7.21 -18.81
C THR A 263 -13.63 -5.85 -18.68
N PRO A 264 -13.21 -4.81 -19.39
CA PRO A 264 -13.93 -3.54 -19.41
C PRO A 264 -15.41 -3.67 -19.81
N ALA A 265 -15.75 -4.66 -20.65
CA ALA A 265 -17.15 -4.91 -21.03
C ALA A 265 -18.04 -5.33 -19.85
N ASP A 266 -17.47 -5.99 -18.85
CA ASP A 266 -18.21 -6.43 -17.65
C ASP A 266 -18.70 -5.24 -16.79
N LEU A 267 -18.05 -4.07 -16.92
CA LEU A 267 -18.47 -2.86 -16.21
C LEU A 267 -19.84 -2.37 -16.65
N ALA A 268 -20.19 -2.57 -17.92
CA ALA A 268 -21.48 -2.13 -18.48
C ALA A 268 -22.67 -2.93 -17.93
N THR A 269 -22.42 -4.14 -17.43
CA THR A 269 -23.47 -5.06 -16.91
C THR A 269 -23.36 -5.28 -15.40
N ALA A 270 -22.49 -4.54 -14.72
CA ALA A 270 -22.34 -4.61 -13.28
C ALA A 270 -23.48 -3.85 -12.59
N ASP A 271 -24.13 -4.52 -11.62
CA ASP A 271 -25.13 -3.89 -10.76
C ASP A 271 -24.49 -2.98 -9.73
N GLU A 272 -23.30 -3.40 -9.22
CA GLU A 272 -22.46 -2.64 -8.30
C GLU A 272 -20.99 -2.85 -8.65
N ALA A 273 -20.14 -1.90 -8.23
CA ALA A 273 -18.71 -2.12 -8.14
C ALA A 273 -18.18 -1.55 -6.81
N PHE A 274 -17.08 -2.09 -6.32
CA PHE A 274 -16.41 -1.59 -5.13
C PHE A 274 -14.92 -1.96 -5.13
N ILE A 275 -14.17 -1.23 -4.35
CA ILE A 275 -12.75 -1.53 -4.10
C ILE A 275 -12.55 -1.94 -2.64
N THR A 276 -11.49 -2.72 -2.39
CA THR A 276 -11.14 -3.18 -1.04
C THR A 276 -9.68 -2.89 -0.72
N GLY A 277 -9.42 -2.43 0.49
CA GLY A 277 -8.06 -2.18 0.97
C GLY A 277 -8.05 -1.78 2.43
N THR A 278 -6.92 -1.91 3.08
CA THR A 278 -6.74 -1.63 4.51
C THR A 278 -7.23 -0.23 4.92
N THR A 279 -6.95 0.78 4.10
CA THR A 279 -7.36 2.17 4.34
C THR A 279 -8.65 2.56 3.62
N ARG A 280 -9.12 1.71 2.72
CA ARG A 280 -10.32 1.92 1.90
C ARG A 280 -11.53 1.13 2.40
N GLU A 281 -11.31 0.14 3.29
CA GLU A 281 -12.36 -0.80 3.72
C GLU A 281 -13.05 -1.45 2.51
N VAL A 282 -14.37 -1.35 2.41
CA VAL A 282 -15.17 -1.61 1.20
C VAL A 282 -15.69 -0.26 0.73
N THR A 283 -15.10 0.28 -0.32
CA THR A 283 -15.51 1.58 -0.87
C THR A 283 -16.29 1.39 -2.16
N PRO A 284 -17.57 1.80 -2.22
CA PRO A 284 -18.39 1.70 -3.43
C PRO A 284 -17.81 2.53 -4.58
N VAL A 285 -17.84 1.96 -5.78
CA VAL A 285 -17.48 2.63 -7.05
C VAL A 285 -18.76 2.84 -7.85
N VAL A 286 -19.10 4.08 -8.11
CA VAL A 286 -20.34 4.46 -8.80
C VAL A 286 -20.15 4.81 -10.26
N ARG A 287 -18.88 5.02 -10.68
CA ARG A 287 -18.52 5.37 -12.06
C ARG A 287 -17.11 4.91 -12.38
N VAL A 288 -16.92 4.39 -13.59
CA VAL A 288 -15.60 4.13 -14.17
C VAL A 288 -15.51 4.91 -15.48
N ASP A 289 -14.68 5.94 -15.54
CA ASP A 289 -14.66 6.98 -16.60
C ASP A 289 -16.08 7.51 -16.87
N ASP A 290 -16.60 7.37 -18.09
CA ASP A 290 -17.98 7.78 -18.45
C ASP A 290 -19.03 6.70 -18.16
N GLN A 291 -18.61 5.48 -17.84
CA GLN A 291 -19.52 4.39 -17.53
C GLN A 291 -20.09 4.52 -16.12
N VAL A 292 -21.38 4.74 -16.00
CA VAL A 292 -22.12 4.65 -14.73
C VAL A 292 -22.26 3.18 -14.35
N ILE A 293 -21.99 2.85 -13.09
CA ILE A 293 -22.16 1.49 -12.56
C ILE A 293 -23.54 1.38 -11.88
N GLY A 294 -24.32 0.39 -12.30
CA GLY A 294 -25.67 0.19 -11.77
C GLY A 294 -26.53 1.45 -11.84
N ALA A 295 -27.07 1.86 -10.70
CA ALA A 295 -27.89 3.08 -10.59
C ALA A 295 -27.06 4.36 -10.39
N GLY A 296 -25.73 4.30 -10.38
CA GLY A 296 -24.86 5.44 -10.09
C GLY A 296 -24.80 5.81 -8.59
N THR A 297 -25.22 4.90 -7.73
CA THR A 297 -25.19 5.04 -6.26
C THR A 297 -24.64 3.76 -5.64
N PRO A 298 -24.13 3.82 -4.38
CA PRO A 298 -23.67 2.64 -3.66
C PRO A 298 -24.75 1.55 -3.59
N GLY A 299 -24.37 0.33 -3.92
CA GLY A 299 -25.31 -0.79 -3.97
C GLY A 299 -25.41 -1.56 -2.64
N PRO A 300 -26.47 -2.37 -2.46
CA PRO A 300 -26.77 -3.03 -1.19
C PRO A 300 -25.74 -4.09 -0.79
N VAL A 301 -25.08 -4.77 -1.73
CA VAL A 301 -24.09 -5.80 -1.41
C VAL A 301 -22.83 -5.15 -0.83
N SER A 302 -22.31 -4.12 -1.48
CA SER A 302 -21.12 -3.38 -1.02
C SER A 302 -21.34 -2.74 0.35
N LEU A 303 -22.52 -2.17 0.61
CA LEU A 303 -22.86 -1.56 1.90
C LEU A 303 -23.00 -2.59 3.02
N ARG A 304 -23.62 -3.75 2.75
CA ARG A 304 -23.72 -4.87 3.73
C ARG A 304 -22.34 -5.42 4.08
N LEU A 305 -21.46 -5.57 3.11
CA LEU A 305 -20.09 -6.01 3.32
C LEU A 305 -19.29 -4.99 4.14
N LEU A 306 -19.45 -3.70 3.88
CA LEU A 306 -18.83 -2.63 4.67
C LEU A 306 -19.28 -2.64 6.14
N ASP A 307 -20.60 -2.74 6.36
CA ASP A 307 -21.16 -2.79 7.71
C ASP A 307 -20.63 -3.99 8.50
N LEU A 308 -20.66 -5.18 7.89
CA LEU A 308 -20.15 -6.40 8.52
C LEU A 308 -18.64 -6.31 8.76
N LEU A 309 -17.84 -5.75 7.81
CA LEU A 309 -16.40 -5.52 8.00
C LEU A 309 -16.15 -4.66 9.24
N ARG A 310 -16.85 -3.55 9.37
CA ARG A 310 -16.71 -2.63 10.51
C ARG A 310 -17.15 -3.26 11.84
N LYS A 311 -18.15 -4.10 11.82
CA LYS A 311 -18.59 -4.86 12.98
C LYS A 311 -17.55 -5.90 13.41
N ARG A 312 -17.05 -6.68 12.46
CA ARG A 312 -16.06 -7.73 12.70
C ARG A 312 -14.69 -7.16 13.09
N SER A 313 -14.27 -6.05 12.50
CA SER A 313 -12.99 -5.43 12.84
C SER A 313 -12.88 -4.96 14.29
N ARG A 314 -14.02 -4.72 14.95
CA ARG A 314 -14.07 -4.39 16.38
C ARG A 314 -14.06 -5.64 17.27
N GLN A 315 -14.34 -6.82 16.73
CA GLN A 315 -14.39 -8.10 17.47
C GLN A 315 -13.06 -8.87 17.36
N GLU A 316 -12.35 -8.75 16.24
CA GLU A 316 -11.06 -9.42 15.99
C GLU A 316 -9.87 -8.57 16.48
N ILE A 317 -9.99 -7.96 17.66
CA ILE A 317 -8.92 -7.22 18.31
C ILE A 317 -8.05 -8.22 19.06
N VAL A 318 -6.76 -8.29 18.70
CA VAL A 318 -5.74 -9.15 19.36
C VAL A 318 -4.96 -8.34 20.40
#